data_4c790b2fa856e7147840ab1f6bc928f0
#
_entry.id   4c790b2fa856e7147840ab1f6bc928f0
#
_cell.length_a   1.000
_cell.length_b   1.000
_cell.length_c   1.000
_cell.angle_alpha   90.00
_cell.angle_beta   90.00
_cell.angle_gamma   90.00
#
_symmetry.space_group_name_H-M   'P 1'
#
loop_
_entity.id
_entity.type
_entity.pdbx_description
1 polymer ?
#
loop_
_entity_poly.entity_id
_entity_poly.type
_entity_poly.pdbx_seq_one_letter_code
_entity_poly.pdbx_strand_id
1 'polypeptide(L)'
;MPSTPRNHQQQPSRRDVLRLGGLTGLGMTWPQLLQAREQSTSGRSTTFGKAKRVIMLFLHGGHPQQETFDPKPTGPVEVRGEFGAIATSIPGVQYSELIPRLAQAADRWTVIRSMSHGNANHVQACLPAQTGHKHPKAFQSRGDFPPSETDFPPFGAVLDHLRPNQQGLPTWVRVGPLMRRGNGTTLHGQTPGFLGKQHTSFAVDQGLLPDDVQIKALHSPADLTTIRLTDRHQLRQQFNQLSQQLDQAAGKQSLDGYYSRAVNLLASARTREAFELSKEPKKLRERYGKTEFGQRCLLARRLVEAGVPMVNVSYCHTPSGSWDTHGQNFKKMKDSLAPDLDTAATALMEDLDQRGMLDDTLLVINAEFGRTPTINKNAGRDHWPFVYSLAMVGAGMQPGAIYGASDKSAAYPASTPHDPADMAATFYHLMGIPADTRIYDSLRRPHALVTGSPIQQLLA
;
A
#
# COMPACT_ATOMS: atom_id res chain seq x y z
N MET A 1 8.70 46.31 28.60
CA MET A 1 7.35 46.26 27.96
C MET A 1 7.51 45.34 26.76
N PRO A 2 6.84 44.18 26.72
CA PRO A 2 6.92 43.27 25.56
C PRO A 2 5.86 43.66 24.54
N SER A 3 6.24 43.70 23.29
CA SER A 3 5.41 44.00 22.12
C SER A 3 4.56 42.80 21.73
N THR A 4 3.24 42.99 21.67
CA THR A 4 2.24 42.03 21.18
C THR A 4 2.37 41.78 19.69
N PRO A 5 2.25 40.52 19.18
CA PRO A 5 2.20 40.26 17.75
C PRO A 5 0.85 40.64 17.14
N ARG A 6 0.88 41.39 16.05
CA ARG A 6 -0.30 41.74 15.25
C ARG A 6 -0.81 40.50 14.48
N ASN A 7 -2.01 40.09 14.77
CA ASN A 7 -2.79 39.11 14.05
C ASN A 7 -3.20 39.69 12.68
N HIS A 8 -2.64 39.18 11.58
CA HIS A 8 -3.10 39.48 10.22
C HIS A 8 -4.43 38.73 9.98
N GLN A 9 -5.54 39.36 10.19
CA GLN A 9 -6.84 38.89 9.71
C GLN A 9 -6.84 39.01 8.18
N GLN A 10 -6.86 37.88 7.48
CA GLN A 10 -7.08 37.85 6.03
C GLN A 10 -8.51 38.36 5.75
N GLN A 11 -8.63 39.41 4.94
CA GLN A 11 -9.93 39.91 4.50
C GLN A 11 -10.58 38.90 3.54
N PRO A 12 -11.89 38.62 3.68
CA PRO A 12 -12.58 37.66 2.83
C PRO A 12 -12.60 38.12 1.36
N SER A 13 -12.41 37.16 0.44
CA SER A 13 -12.43 37.44 -0.99
C SER A 13 -13.86 37.72 -1.50
N ARG A 14 -13.99 38.45 -2.65
CA ARG A 14 -15.30 38.67 -3.30
C ARG A 14 -16.08 37.38 -3.56
N ARG A 15 -15.41 36.28 -3.77
CA ARG A 15 -16.02 34.95 -3.96
C ARG A 15 -16.60 34.38 -2.67
N ASP A 16 -15.99 34.68 -1.52
CA ASP A 16 -16.48 34.25 -0.21
C ASP A 16 -17.73 35.06 0.19
N VAL A 17 -17.77 36.35 -0.17
CA VAL A 17 -18.94 37.20 0.03
C VAL A 17 -20.12 36.75 -0.84
N LEU A 18 -19.91 36.34 -2.09
CA LEU A 18 -20.97 35.84 -2.96
C LEU A 18 -21.49 34.47 -2.52
N ARG A 19 -20.65 33.63 -1.98
CA ARG A 19 -21.08 32.37 -1.37
C ARG A 19 -21.89 32.57 -0.10
N LEU A 20 -21.55 33.58 0.69
CA LEU A 20 -22.32 34.01 1.87
C LEU A 20 -23.72 34.52 1.49
N GLY A 21 -23.84 35.36 0.46
CA GLY A 21 -25.13 35.85 -0.02
C GLY A 21 -26.07 34.77 -0.54
N GLY A 22 -25.52 33.69 -1.14
CA GLY A 22 -26.31 32.54 -1.58
C GLY A 22 -26.84 31.64 -0.44
N LEU A 23 -26.11 31.59 0.70
CA LEU A 23 -26.49 30.77 1.87
C LEU A 23 -27.49 31.45 2.78
N THR A 24 -27.50 32.78 2.87
CA THR A 24 -28.54 33.52 3.58
C THR A 24 -29.91 33.41 2.92
N GLY A 25 -29.97 33.18 1.60
CA GLY A 25 -31.20 32.86 0.86
C GLY A 25 -31.83 31.49 1.24
N LEU A 26 -31.09 30.61 1.90
CA LEU A 26 -31.54 29.31 2.40
C LEU A 26 -31.89 29.31 3.92
N GLY A 27 -31.93 30.49 4.57
CA GLY A 27 -32.35 30.63 5.97
C GLY A 27 -31.29 30.18 6.99
N MET A 28 -30.03 29.95 6.61
CA MET A 28 -28.95 29.61 7.54
C MET A 28 -28.21 30.89 8.01
N THR A 29 -28.08 31.05 9.32
CA THR A 29 -27.30 32.14 9.92
C THR A 29 -25.81 31.77 10.03
N TRP A 30 -24.95 32.79 10.08
CA TRP A 30 -23.48 32.60 10.25
C TRP A 30 -23.12 31.77 11.50
N PRO A 31 -23.76 31.93 12.67
CA PRO A 31 -23.54 31.05 13.81
C PRO A 31 -23.91 29.59 13.53
N GLN A 32 -24.98 29.31 12.77
CA GLN A 32 -25.38 27.97 12.39
C GLN A 32 -24.39 27.32 11.39
N LEU A 33 -23.80 28.11 10.50
CA LEU A 33 -22.73 27.67 9.61
C LEU A 33 -21.43 27.38 10.38
N LEU A 34 -21.10 28.18 11.39
CA LEU A 34 -19.96 27.92 12.27
C LEU A 34 -20.20 26.69 13.13
N GLN A 35 -21.40 26.53 13.71
CA GLN A 35 -21.79 25.34 14.46
C GLN A 35 -21.81 24.07 13.57
N ALA A 36 -22.33 24.15 12.35
CA ALA A 36 -22.29 23.02 11.40
C ALA A 36 -20.85 22.67 11.01
N ARG A 37 -19.95 23.65 10.91
CA ARG A 37 -18.53 23.45 10.65
C ARG A 37 -17.81 22.88 11.88
N GLU A 38 -18.11 23.32 13.08
CA GLU A 38 -17.61 22.76 14.34
C GLU A 38 -18.16 21.36 14.59
N GLN A 39 -19.43 21.08 14.29
CA GLN A 39 -20.01 19.74 14.35
C GLN A 39 -19.43 18.81 13.30
N SER A 40 -19.09 19.31 12.11
CA SER A 40 -18.39 18.52 11.10
C SER A 40 -16.91 18.26 11.45
N THR A 41 -16.30 19.09 12.29
CA THR A 41 -14.94 18.87 12.81
C THR A 41 -14.93 18.09 14.12
N SER A 42 -15.93 18.23 14.98
CA SER A 42 -16.04 17.48 16.24
C SER A 42 -16.43 16.00 16.07
N GLY A 43 -16.90 15.59 14.90
CA GLY A 43 -17.18 14.20 14.56
C GLY A 43 -16.05 13.49 13.79
N ARG A 44 -14.94 14.16 13.49
CA ARG A 44 -13.79 13.48 12.86
C ARG A 44 -13.03 12.71 13.92
N SER A 45 -12.96 11.39 13.76
CA SER A 45 -12.07 10.53 14.55
C SER A 45 -10.67 11.15 14.63
N THR A 46 -10.04 11.08 15.79
CA THR A 46 -8.67 11.56 16.04
C THR A 46 -7.64 10.95 15.09
N THR A 47 -7.99 9.83 14.46
CA THR A 47 -7.14 9.08 13.53
C THR A 47 -7.31 9.47 12.07
N PHE A 48 -8.35 10.26 11.72
CA PHE A 48 -8.56 10.68 10.33
C PHE A 48 -7.41 11.55 9.81
N GLY A 49 -6.74 11.07 8.77
CA GLY A 49 -5.62 11.78 8.14
C GLY A 49 -4.31 11.71 8.90
N LYS A 50 -4.15 10.77 9.84
CA LYS A 50 -2.89 10.53 10.55
C LYS A 50 -1.80 10.00 9.64
N ALA A 51 -2.13 9.16 8.66
CA ALA A 51 -1.16 8.63 7.71
C ALA A 51 -0.82 9.69 6.64
N LYS A 52 0.40 10.17 6.65
CA LYS A 52 0.98 10.98 5.58
C LYS A 52 1.69 10.14 4.54
N ARG A 53 2.12 8.95 4.94
CA ARG A 53 2.87 7.99 4.14
C ARG A 53 2.37 6.58 4.37
N VAL A 54 2.52 5.73 3.36
CA VAL A 54 2.16 4.32 3.44
C VAL A 54 3.27 3.47 2.84
N ILE A 55 3.64 2.40 3.54
CA ILE A 55 4.43 1.30 3.01
C ILE A 55 3.58 0.04 3.07
N MET A 56 3.30 -0.58 1.92
CA MET A 56 2.55 -1.82 1.83
C MET A 56 3.48 -2.96 1.41
N LEU A 57 3.71 -3.90 2.31
CA LEU A 57 4.41 -5.15 2.04
C LEU A 57 3.37 -6.16 1.52
N PHE A 58 3.43 -6.48 0.25
CA PHE A 58 2.48 -7.39 -0.37
C PHE A 58 3.09 -8.78 -0.53
N LEU A 59 2.56 -9.74 0.23
CA LEU A 59 3.03 -11.13 0.28
C LEU A 59 2.34 -11.94 -0.81
N HIS A 60 2.81 -11.75 -2.05
CA HIS A 60 2.22 -12.35 -3.24
C HIS A 60 2.19 -13.89 -3.16
N GLY A 61 1.02 -14.42 -3.24
CA GLY A 61 0.76 -15.85 -3.09
C GLY A 61 -0.08 -16.17 -1.85
N GLY A 62 -0.13 -15.26 -0.88
CA GLY A 62 -0.89 -15.45 0.35
C GLY A 62 -0.13 -16.21 1.43
N HIS A 63 0.18 -15.57 2.53
CA HIS A 63 0.86 -16.21 3.65
C HIS A 63 -0.11 -17.10 4.43
N PRO A 64 0.34 -18.27 4.87
CA PRO A 64 -0.48 -19.15 5.70
C PRO A 64 -0.65 -18.55 7.09
N GLN A 65 -1.89 -18.34 7.50
CA GLN A 65 -2.24 -17.78 8.81
C GLN A 65 -1.74 -18.67 9.95
N GLN A 66 -1.75 -19.99 9.75
CA GLN A 66 -1.30 -20.97 10.75
C GLN A 66 0.20 -20.89 11.03
N GLU A 67 1.00 -20.62 10.02
CA GLU A 67 2.46 -20.50 10.12
C GLU A 67 2.93 -19.05 10.33
N THR A 68 1.99 -18.13 10.63
CA THR A 68 2.30 -16.73 10.92
C THR A 68 1.56 -16.23 12.16
N PHE A 69 0.51 -15.44 11.99
CA PHE A 69 -0.13 -14.67 13.06
C PHE A 69 -1.22 -15.41 13.83
N ASP A 70 -1.71 -16.56 13.32
CA ASP A 70 -2.84 -17.28 13.94
C ASP A 70 -2.60 -18.81 14.03
N PRO A 71 -1.54 -19.24 14.75
CA PRO A 71 -1.23 -20.66 14.92
C PRO A 71 -2.34 -21.39 15.68
N LYS A 72 -2.49 -22.69 15.39
CA LYS A 72 -3.47 -23.58 16.06
C LYS A 72 -2.75 -24.71 16.77
N PRO A 73 -2.00 -24.44 17.86
CA PRO A 73 -1.12 -25.43 18.49
C PRO A 73 -1.87 -26.64 19.05
N THR A 74 -3.15 -26.49 19.40
CA THR A 74 -4.02 -27.57 19.89
C THR A 74 -4.86 -28.22 18.79
N GLY A 75 -4.73 -27.74 17.54
CA GLY A 75 -5.44 -28.31 16.40
C GLY A 75 -4.88 -29.69 15.98
N PRO A 76 -5.64 -30.41 15.14
CA PRO A 76 -5.15 -31.65 14.53
C PRO A 76 -3.86 -31.42 13.75
N VAL A 77 -3.01 -32.43 13.61
CA VAL A 77 -1.72 -32.32 12.94
C VAL A 77 -1.86 -31.87 11.48
N GLU A 78 -2.94 -32.28 10.83
CA GLU A 78 -3.28 -31.92 9.44
C GLU A 78 -3.59 -30.41 9.28
N VAL A 79 -3.88 -29.72 10.38
CA VAL A 79 -4.16 -28.27 10.42
C VAL A 79 -2.97 -27.50 10.95
N ARG A 80 -2.45 -27.88 12.12
CA ARG A 80 -1.36 -27.13 12.77
C ARG A 80 -0.01 -27.24 12.07
N GLY A 81 0.20 -28.31 11.28
CA GLY A 81 1.46 -28.57 10.60
C GLY A 81 2.61 -28.92 11.55
N GLU A 82 3.83 -28.60 11.11
CA GLU A 82 5.08 -29.01 11.79
C GLU A 82 5.55 -28.00 12.85
N PHE A 83 5.07 -26.74 12.79
CA PHE A 83 5.62 -25.67 13.63
C PHE A 83 4.86 -25.48 14.92
N GLY A 84 5.62 -25.08 15.95
CA GLY A 84 5.10 -24.68 17.23
C GLY A 84 4.55 -23.24 17.24
N ALA A 85 3.92 -22.91 18.36
CA ALA A 85 3.50 -21.56 18.66
C ALA A 85 4.33 -21.02 19.84
N ILE A 86 4.70 -19.75 19.77
CA ILE A 86 5.44 -19.04 20.81
C ILE A 86 4.60 -17.90 21.41
N ALA A 87 4.86 -17.59 22.67
CA ALA A 87 4.27 -16.43 23.33
C ALA A 87 4.76 -15.14 22.63
N THR A 88 3.87 -14.16 22.57
CA THR A 88 4.19 -12.81 22.10
C THR A 88 4.44 -11.87 23.28
N SER A 89 4.80 -10.60 23.02
CA SER A 89 4.82 -9.55 24.04
C SER A 89 3.45 -9.26 24.66
N ILE A 90 2.36 -9.75 24.05
CA ILE A 90 1.00 -9.59 24.58
C ILE A 90 0.61 -10.86 25.34
N PRO A 91 0.27 -10.77 26.63
CA PRO A 91 -0.12 -11.92 27.43
C PRO A 91 -1.29 -12.72 26.82
N GLY A 92 -1.13 -14.03 26.69
CA GLY A 92 -2.16 -14.93 26.14
C GLY A 92 -2.23 -14.97 24.60
N VAL A 93 -1.45 -14.16 23.91
CA VAL A 93 -1.37 -14.16 22.43
C VAL A 93 -0.17 -14.98 21.98
N GLN A 94 -0.38 -15.81 20.99
CA GLN A 94 0.67 -16.62 20.37
C GLN A 94 0.78 -16.34 18.87
N TYR A 95 2.01 -16.37 18.35
CA TYR A 95 2.33 -16.43 16.93
C TYR A 95 3.11 -17.72 16.62
N SER A 96 3.29 -18.02 15.35
CA SER A 96 4.16 -19.11 14.92
C SER A 96 5.61 -18.88 15.41
N GLU A 97 6.30 -19.95 15.78
CA GLU A 97 7.73 -19.91 16.13
C GLU A 97 8.63 -19.39 15.00
N LEU A 98 8.10 -19.33 13.76
CA LEU A 98 8.82 -18.85 12.58
C LEU A 98 8.97 -17.34 12.51
N ILE A 99 8.22 -16.58 13.31
CA ILE A 99 8.23 -15.10 13.31
C ILE A 99 8.49 -14.54 14.72
N PRO A 100 9.64 -14.91 15.34
CA PRO A 100 9.92 -14.56 16.74
C PRO A 100 10.13 -13.06 16.99
N ARG A 101 10.64 -12.31 16.04
CA ARG A 101 10.84 -10.86 16.19
C ARG A 101 9.51 -10.12 16.15
N LEU A 102 8.63 -10.47 15.22
CA LEU A 102 7.26 -9.95 15.16
C LEU A 102 6.49 -10.34 16.42
N ALA A 103 6.71 -11.54 16.97
CA ALA A 103 6.11 -11.96 18.22
C ALA A 103 6.59 -11.11 19.43
N GLN A 104 7.88 -10.79 19.49
CA GLN A 104 8.44 -9.88 20.51
C GLN A 104 7.94 -8.45 20.39
N ALA A 105 7.59 -8.00 19.18
CA ALA A 105 7.07 -6.66 18.90
C ALA A 105 5.54 -6.63 18.74
N ALA A 106 4.81 -7.68 19.14
CA ALA A 106 3.39 -7.80 18.89
C ALA A 106 2.55 -6.67 19.53
N ASP A 107 2.99 -6.13 20.66
CA ASP A 107 2.41 -4.98 21.34
C ASP A 107 2.48 -3.67 20.54
N ARG A 108 3.26 -3.63 19.46
CA ARG A 108 3.35 -2.50 18.53
C ARG A 108 2.41 -2.66 17.34
N TRP A 109 2.10 -3.89 16.94
CA TRP A 109 1.33 -4.24 15.77
C TRP A 109 -0.16 -4.39 16.08
N THR A 110 -0.98 -3.97 15.13
CA THR A 110 -2.40 -4.31 15.06
C THR A 110 -2.55 -5.48 14.10
N VAL A 111 -3.10 -6.60 14.54
CA VAL A 111 -3.31 -7.80 13.70
C VAL A 111 -4.79 -8.12 13.58
N ILE A 112 -5.25 -8.32 12.34
CA ILE A 112 -6.59 -8.81 12.03
C ILE A 112 -6.47 -10.29 11.66
N ARG A 113 -7.22 -11.18 12.35
CA ARG A 113 -7.25 -12.62 12.10
C ARG A 113 -8.54 -13.09 11.43
N SER A 114 -9.40 -12.19 11.03
CA SER A 114 -10.74 -12.47 10.47
C SER A 114 -11.01 -11.79 9.14
N MET A 115 -9.98 -11.48 8.38
CA MET A 115 -10.17 -11.07 6.98
C MET A 115 -10.78 -12.21 6.19
N SER A 116 -11.75 -11.90 5.30
CA SER A 116 -12.48 -12.93 4.57
C SER A 116 -13.04 -12.40 3.24
N HIS A 117 -12.98 -13.22 2.21
CA HIS A 117 -13.71 -13.02 0.95
C HIS A 117 -13.94 -14.36 0.24
N GLY A 118 -14.54 -14.37 -0.94
CA GLY A 118 -14.96 -15.61 -1.61
C GLY A 118 -14.13 -15.99 -2.86
N ASN A 119 -12.98 -15.36 -3.14
CA ASN A 119 -12.26 -15.60 -4.39
C ASN A 119 -10.87 -16.22 -4.14
N ALA A 120 -10.68 -17.47 -4.59
CA ALA A 120 -9.44 -18.23 -4.46
C ALA A 120 -8.50 -18.13 -5.69
N ASN A 121 -8.76 -17.23 -6.62
CA ASN A 121 -7.91 -17.01 -7.80
C ASN A 121 -7.01 -15.80 -7.57
N HIS A 122 -5.68 -15.95 -7.65
CA HIS A 122 -4.71 -14.87 -7.44
C HIS A 122 -4.98 -13.65 -8.31
N VAL A 123 -5.23 -13.86 -9.61
CA VAL A 123 -5.43 -12.78 -10.57
C VAL A 123 -6.55 -11.87 -10.11
N GLN A 124 -7.66 -12.48 -9.71
CA GLN A 124 -8.86 -11.76 -9.31
C GLN A 124 -8.82 -11.25 -7.86
N ALA A 125 -8.26 -12.03 -6.94
CA ALA A 125 -8.20 -11.66 -5.52
C ALA A 125 -7.24 -10.50 -5.24
N CYS A 126 -6.22 -10.30 -6.08
CA CYS A 126 -5.32 -9.17 -5.96
C CYS A 126 -6.01 -7.82 -6.18
N LEU A 127 -7.06 -7.74 -7.01
CA LEU A 127 -7.79 -6.49 -7.21
C LEU A 127 -8.38 -5.97 -5.89
N PRO A 128 -9.27 -6.70 -5.19
CA PRO A 128 -9.82 -6.21 -3.94
C PRO A 128 -8.76 -5.98 -2.86
N ALA A 129 -7.69 -6.80 -2.80
CA ALA A 129 -6.62 -6.62 -1.83
C ALA A 129 -5.84 -5.30 -2.00
N GLN A 130 -5.81 -4.73 -3.20
CA GLN A 130 -5.08 -3.49 -3.52
C GLN A 130 -5.98 -2.29 -3.84
N THR A 131 -7.30 -2.48 -3.90
CA THR A 131 -8.25 -1.43 -4.27
C THR A 131 -9.45 -1.33 -3.33
N GLY A 132 -9.78 -2.40 -2.60
CA GLY A 132 -11.05 -2.57 -1.87
C GLY A 132 -12.25 -2.92 -2.75
N HIS A 133 -12.07 -3.07 -4.07
CA HIS A 133 -13.17 -3.29 -5.00
C HIS A 133 -13.09 -4.67 -5.66
N LYS A 134 -14.21 -5.38 -5.63
CA LYS A 134 -14.35 -6.68 -6.32
C LYS A 134 -14.59 -6.47 -7.82
N HIS A 135 -14.18 -7.43 -8.61
CA HIS A 135 -14.59 -7.45 -10.02
C HIS A 135 -16.13 -7.48 -10.17
N PRO A 136 -16.67 -6.88 -11.23
CA PRO A 136 -18.09 -7.09 -11.59
C PRO A 136 -18.41 -8.59 -11.65
N LYS A 137 -19.64 -8.96 -11.28
CA LYS A 137 -20.08 -10.37 -11.21
C LYS A 137 -19.79 -11.18 -12.47
N ALA A 138 -19.94 -10.56 -13.64
CA ALA A 138 -19.66 -11.19 -14.94
C ALA A 138 -18.19 -11.64 -15.12
N PHE A 139 -17.27 -11.10 -14.35
CA PHE A 139 -15.83 -11.45 -14.40
C PHE A 139 -15.40 -12.39 -13.28
N GLN A 140 -16.17 -12.51 -12.19
CA GLN A 140 -15.78 -13.30 -11.02
C GLN A 140 -15.67 -14.79 -11.28
N SER A 141 -16.36 -15.32 -12.29
CA SER A 141 -16.27 -16.72 -12.75
C SER A 141 -15.24 -16.94 -13.85
N ARG A 142 -14.59 -15.89 -14.36
CA ARG A 142 -13.52 -16.03 -15.35
C ARG A 142 -12.28 -16.62 -14.68
N GLY A 143 -11.55 -17.42 -15.41
CA GLY A 143 -10.21 -17.84 -14.99
C GLY A 143 -9.20 -16.68 -14.97
N ASP A 144 -7.97 -16.95 -15.27
CA ASP A 144 -6.93 -15.92 -15.39
C ASP A 144 -7.20 -15.05 -16.64
N PHE A 145 -7.27 -13.75 -16.45
CA PHE A 145 -7.36 -12.75 -17.52
C PHE A 145 -6.52 -11.51 -17.15
N PRO A 146 -5.97 -10.79 -18.13
CA PRO A 146 -5.10 -9.66 -17.86
C PRO A 146 -5.87 -8.46 -17.30
N PRO A 147 -5.20 -7.57 -16.53
CA PRO A 147 -5.75 -6.28 -16.14
C PRO A 147 -6.21 -5.46 -17.34
N SER A 148 -7.24 -4.65 -17.13
CA SER A 148 -7.82 -3.80 -18.16
C SER A 148 -7.87 -2.33 -17.71
N GLU A 149 -8.09 -1.44 -18.68
CA GLU A 149 -8.32 -0.02 -18.42
C GLU A 149 -9.68 0.26 -17.74
N THR A 150 -10.48 -0.77 -17.49
CA THR A 150 -11.76 -0.66 -16.77
C THR A 150 -11.64 -1.15 -15.33
N ASP A 151 -10.50 -1.68 -14.93
CA ASP A 151 -10.28 -2.13 -13.54
C ASP A 151 -10.33 -0.95 -12.58
N PHE A 152 -10.74 -1.21 -11.35
CA PHE A 152 -10.67 -0.21 -10.31
C PHE A 152 -9.19 0.12 -10.00
N PRO A 153 -8.81 1.41 -9.86
CA PRO A 153 -7.43 1.81 -9.63
C PRO A 153 -6.94 1.43 -8.24
N PRO A 154 -5.66 1.02 -8.08
CA PRO A 154 -5.07 0.73 -6.78
C PRO A 154 -4.86 2.00 -5.95
N PHE A 155 -4.68 1.82 -4.63
CA PHE A 155 -4.51 2.90 -3.66
C PHE A 155 -3.51 3.96 -4.11
N GLY A 156 -2.36 3.55 -4.65
CA GLY A 156 -1.31 4.48 -5.10
C GLY A 156 -1.73 5.32 -6.30
N ALA A 157 -2.46 4.76 -7.27
CA ALA A 157 -2.99 5.50 -8.41
C ALA A 157 -4.07 6.48 -7.97
N VAL A 158 -4.91 6.10 -7.01
CA VAL A 158 -5.91 7.00 -6.41
C VAL A 158 -5.25 8.16 -5.69
N LEU A 159 -4.21 7.90 -4.88
CA LEU A 159 -3.45 8.96 -4.21
C LEU A 159 -2.80 9.91 -5.22
N ASP A 160 -2.20 9.39 -6.29
CA ASP A 160 -1.60 10.20 -7.35
C ASP A 160 -2.65 11.04 -8.09
N HIS A 161 -3.87 10.53 -8.24
CA HIS A 161 -4.97 11.26 -8.86
C HIS A 161 -5.50 12.39 -7.96
N LEU A 162 -5.75 12.09 -6.68
CA LEU A 162 -6.37 13.03 -5.75
C LEU A 162 -5.38 14.04 -5.15
N ARG A 163 -4.13 13.63 -4.93
CA ARG A 163 -3.10 14.38 -4.22
C ARG A 163 -1.71 14.13 -4.83
N PRO A 164 -1.47 14.55 -6.08
CA PRO A 164 -0.18 14.35 -6.72
C PRO A 164 0.94 15.02 -5.91
N ASN A 165 2.08 14.35 -5.82
CA ASN A 165 3.23 14.88 -5.09
C ASN A 165 3.82 16.10 -5.82
N GLN A 166 3.90 17.22 -5.10
CA GLN A 166 4.38 18.50 -5.64
C GLN A 166 5.90 18.67 -5.52
N GLN A 167 6.61 17.72 -4.86
CA GLN A 167 8.03 17.86 -4.55
C GLN A 167 8.97 17.25 -5.60
N GLY A 168 8.46 16.93 -6.79
CA GLY A 168 9.25 16.34 -7.88
C GLY A 168 9.53 14.84 -7.69
N LEU A 169 9.03 14.22 -6.62
CA LEU A 169 9.06 12.78 -6.39
C LEU A 169 7.76 12.12 -6.89
N PRO A 170 7.77 10.83 -7.26
CA PRO A 170 6.53 10.11 -7.56
C PRO A 170 5.62 10.08 -6.33
N THR A 171 4.32 10.13 -6.55
CA THR A 171 3.34 9.89 -5.47
C THR A 171 3.31 8.42 -5.08
N TRP A 172 3.53 7.54 -6.05
CA TRP A 172 3.44 6.10 -5.88
C TRP A 172 4.62 5.37 -6.53
N VAL A 173 5.32 4.59 -5.71
CA VAL A 173 6.46 3.75 -6.14
C VAL A 173 6.17 2.29 -5.89
N ARG A 174 6.43 1.45 -6.87
CA ARG A 174 6.47 -0.01 -6.71
C ARG A 174 7.93 -0.48 -6.67
N VAL A 175 8.28 -1.18 -5.60
CA VAL A 175 9.61 -1.77 -5.41
C VAL A 175 9.47 -3.30 -5.48
N GLY A 176 10.15 -3.89 -6.43
CA GLY A 176 10.08 -5.30 -6.75
C GLY A 176 9.36 -5.59 -8.07
N PRO A 177 9.39 -6.84 -8.54
CA PRO A 177 8.88 -7.22 -9.84
C PRO A 177 7.36 -7.04 -9.95
N LEU A 178 6.90 -6.87 -11.19
CA LEU A 178 5.47 -6.94 -11.49
C LEU A 178 4.97 -8.35 -11.19
N MET A 179 3.98 -8.45 -10.32
CA MET A 179 3.43 -9.75 -9.90
C MET A 179 2.65 -10.38 -11.04
N ARG A 180 2.92 -11.66 -11.30
CA ARG A 180 2.32 -12.45 -12.38
C ARG A 180 2.01 -13.86 -11.90
N ARG A 181 1.10 -14.52 -12.60
CA ARG A 181 0.91 -15.97 -12.53
C ARG A 181 2.03 -16.70 -13.27
N GLY A 182 2.18 -17.99 -13.00
CA GLY A 182 3.13 -18.85 -13.71
C GLY A 182 2.92 -18.90 -15.23
N ASN A 183 1.72 -18.62 -15.73
CA ASN A 183 1.40 -18.50 -17.15
C ASN A 183 1.72 -17.10 -17.74
N GLY A 184 2.32 -16.20 -16.96
CA GLY A 184 2.67 -14.84 -17.37
C GLY A 184 1.57 -13.80 -17.22
N THR A 185 0.35 -14.19 -16.86
CA THR A 185 -0.77 -13.24 -16.65
C THR A 185 -0.46 -12.29 -15.49
N THR A 186 -0.49 -10.99 -15.75
CA THR A 186 -0.32 -9.96 -14.73
C THR A 186 -1.50 -9.96 -13.75
N LEU A 187 -1.21 -9.84 -12.46
CA LEU A 187 -2.25 -9.73 -11.44
C LEU A 187 -2.90 -8.35 -11.44
N HIS A 188 -4.19 -8.30 -11.15
CA HIS A 188 -4.93 -7.05 -11.05
C HIS A 188 -4.49 -6.19 -9.85
N GLY A 189 -4.87 -4.91 -9.83
CA GLY A 189 -4.51 -3.99 -8.75
C GLY A 189 -3.07 -3.45 -8.79
N GLN A 190 -2.33 -3.65 -9.89
CA GLN A 190 -0.98 -3.12 -10.10
C GLN A 190 -0.90 -2.08 -11.23
N THR A 191 -1.97 -1.94 -11.99
CA THR A 191 -2.12 -0.98 -13.08
C THR A 191 -3.10 0.12 -12.66
N PRO A 192 -3.01 1.33 -13.23
CA PRO A 192 -3.85 2.45 -12.79
C PRO A 192 -5.32 2.34 -13.16
N GLY A 193 -5.73 1.25 -13.84
CA GLY A 193 -7.12 1.01 -14.24
C GLY A 193 -7.73 2.18 -15.00
N PHE A 194 -8.97 2.52 -14.68
CA PHE A 194 -9.73 3.56 -15.40
C PHE A 194 -9.22 4.99 -15.17
N LEU A 195 -8.32 5.23 -14.24
CA LEU A 195 -7.68 6.55 -14.09
C LEU A 195 -6.68 6.85 -15.19
N GLY A 196 -6.24 5.83 -15.94
CA GLY A 196 -5.35 5.98 -17.08
C GLY A 196 -3.87 5.98 -16.73
N LYS A 197 -3.06 5.83 -17.79
CA LYS A 197 -1.61 5.57 -17.70
C LYS A 197 -0.81 6.65 -16.97
N GLN A 198 -1.28 7.90 -16.95
CA GLN A 198 -0.63 9.00 -16.24
C GLN A 198 -0.50 8.75 -14.71
N HIS A 199 -1.28 7.83 -14.15
CA HIS A 199 -1.26 7.45 -12.74
C HIS A 199 -0.54 6.10 -12.49
N THR A 200 0.31 5.66 -13.42
CA THR A 200 1.13 4.45 -13.23
C THR A 200 2.23 4.69 -12.19
N SER A 201 2.51 3.66 -11.37
CA SER A 201 3.62 3.70 -10.41
C SER A 201 4.97 3.92 -11.08
N PHE A 202 5.85 4.64 -10.40
CA PHE A 202 7.26 4.52 -10.71
C PHE A 202 7.76 3.15 -10.23
N ALA A 203 8.39 2.37 -11.11
CA ALA A 203 8.74 0.99 -10.81
C ALA A 203 10.26 0.81 -10.65
N VAL A 204 10.65 0.10 -9.59
CA VAL A 204 12.02 -0.40 -9.35
C VAL A 204 11.97 -1.91 -9.41
N ASP A 205 12.16 -2.46 -10.62
CA ASP A 205 11.98 -3.89 -10.90
C ASP A 205 13.27 -4.71 -10.78
N GLN A 206 14.43 -4.05 -10.71
CA GLN A 206 15.70 -4.76 -10.60
C GLN A 206 15.88 -5.43 -9.25
N GLY A 207 16.69 -6.49 -9.21
CA GLY A 207 17.14 -7.11 -7.96
C GLY A 207 17.96 -6.13 -7.14
N LEU A 208 17.73 -6.12 -5.83
CA LEU A 208 18.49 -5.33 -4.86
C LEU A 208 19.13 -6.30 -3.88
N LEU A 209 20.47 -6.41 -3.92
CA LEU A 209 21.23 -7.22 -2.98
C LEU A 209 22.07 -6.30 -2.10
N PRO A 210 22.48 -6.73 -0.88
CA PRO A 210 23.24 -5.88 0.03
C PRO A 210 24.55 -5.34 -0.56
N ASP A 211 25.15 -6.06 -1.50
CA ASP A 211 26.39 -5.69 -2.18
C ASP A 211 26.16 -5.07 -3.57
N ASP A 212 24.95 -5.19 -4.14
CA ASP A 212 24.52 -4.53 -5.39
C ASP A 212 23.21 -3.78 -5.16
N VAL A 213 23.37 -2.59 -4.59
CA VAL A 213 22.24 -1.70 -4.22
C VAL A 213 22.07 -0.52 -5.19
N GLN A 214 22.73 -0.57 -6.35
CA GLN A 214 22.63 0.50 -7.34
C GLN A 214 21.38 0.34 -8.20
N ILE A 215 20.58 1.37 -8.27
CA ILE A 215 19.41 1.40 -9.16
C ILE A 215 19.84 1.90 -10.53
N LYS A 216 20.13 0.96 -11.43
CA LYS A 216 20.68 1.22 -12.78
C LYS A 216 19.83 2.20 -13.59
N ALA A 217 18.50 2.15 -13.44
CA ALA A 217 17.57 3.04 -14.14
C ALA A 217 17.73 4.53 -13.79
N LEU A 218 18.39 4.86 -12.67
CA LEU A 218 18.65 6.23 -12.23
C LEU A 218 20.06 6.74 -12.56
N HIS A 219 20.91 5.88 -13.10
CA HIS A 219 22.20 6.28 -13.60
C HIS A 219 22.09 6.67 -15.07
N SER A 220 22.22 7.95 -15.36
CA SER A 220 22.35 8.40 -16.75
C SER A 220 23.61 7.77 -17.38
N PRO A 221 23.55 7.27 -18.61
CA PRO A 221 24.75 6.98 -19.38
C PRO A 221 25.74 8.15 -19.30
N ALA A 222 27.02 7.86 -19.26
CA ALA A 222 28.08 8.88 -19.06
C ALA A 222 28.03 10.05 -20.07
N ASP A 223 27.43 9.81 -21.23
CA ASP A 223 27.22 10.78 -22.31
C ASP A 223 25.92 11.59 -22.21
N LEU A 224 25.02 11.24 -21.27
CA LEU A 224 23.73 11.90 -21.10
C LEU A 224 23.75 12.81 -19.85
N THR A 225 24.30 13.98 -20.00
CA THR A 225 24.32 14.99 -18.93
C THR A 225 22.91 15.49 -18.62
N THR A 226 22.70 15.98 -17.38
CA THR A 226 21.43 16.60 -16.95
C THR A 226 21.02 17.73 -17.90
N ILE A 227 21.97 18.49 -18.44
CA ILE A 227 21.76 19.56 -19.42
C ILE A 227 21.16 18.98 -20.70
N ARG A 228 21.74 17.93 -21.28
CA ARG A 228 21.23 17.28 -22.49
C ARG A 228 19.86 16.65 -22.31
N LEU A 229 19.55 16.14 -21.12
CA LEU A 229 18.21 15.64 -20.78
C LEU A 229 17.20 16.78 -20.74
N THR A 230 17.56 17.91 -20.12
CA THR A 230 16.72 19.11 -20.04
C THR A 230 16.49 19.71 -21.42
N ASP A 231 17.53 19.85 -22.24
CA ASP A 231 17.44 20.36 -23.59
C ASP A 231 16.57 19.50 -24.51
N ARG A 232 16.72 18.16 -24.43
CA ARG A 232 15.86 17.22 -25.14
C ARG A 232 14.40 17.30 -24.68
N HIS A 233 14.19 17.52 -23.39
CA HIS A 233 12.85 17.68 -22.84
C HIS A 233 12.20 18.97 -23.32
N GLN A 234 12.93 20.12 -23.31
CA GLN A 234 12.46 21.40 -23.81
C GLN A 234 12.16 21.33 -25.31
N LEU A 235 13.07 20.76 -26.11
CA LEU A 235 12.87 20.56 -27.53
C LEU A 235 11.62 19.71 -27.82
N ARG A 236 11.44 18.63 -27.08
CA ARG A 236 10.24 17.79 -27.20
C ARG A 236 8.96 18.53 -26.79
N GLN A 237 8.98 19.33 -25.72
CA GLN A 237 7.83 20.18 -25.35
C GLN A 237 7.46 21.15 -26.44
N GLN A 238 8.45 21.79 -27.12
CA GLN A 238 8.20 22.66 -28.24
C GLN A 238 7.58 21.93 -29.44
N PHE A 239 8.10 20.73 -29.78
CA PHE A 239 7.50 19.86 -30.80
C PHE A 239 6.09 19.42 -30.46
N ASN A 240 5.82 19.09 -29.19
CA ASN A 240 4.50 18.65 -28.75
C ASN A 240 3.49 19.80 -28.69
N GLN A 241 3.90 21.03 -28.37
CA GLN A 241 3.03 22.21 -28.47
C GLN A 241 2.62 22.46 -29.93
N LEU A 242 3.53 22.26 -30.88
CA LEU A 242 3.22 22.33 -32.33
C LEU A 242 2.26 21.18 -32.73
N SER A 243 2.49 19.96 -32.24
CA SER A 243 1.65 18.78 -32.53
C SER A 243 0.28 18.90 -31.87
N GLN A 244 0.17 19.43 -30.65
CA GLN A 244 -1.11 19.64 -29.97
C GLN A 244 -2.00 20.67 -30.67
N GLN A 245 -1.42 21.66 -31.32
CA GLN A 245 -2.19 22.58 -32.18
C GLN A 245 -2.78 21.85 -33.41
N LEU A 246 -2.14 20.75 -33.85
CA LEU A 246 -2.61 19.91 -34.95
C LEU A 246 -3.52 18.76 -34.48
N ASP A 247 -3.34 18.27 -33.24
CA ASP A 247 -4.01 17.06 -32.70
C ASP A 247 -5.23 17.35 -31.79
N GLN A 248 -5.66 18.60 -31.61
CA GLN A 248 -6.88 18.95 -30.88
C GLN A 248 -8.15 18.25 -31.44
N ALA A 249 -8.03 17.62 -32.59
CA ALA A 249 -9.09 16.84 -33.23
C ALA A 249 -9.10 15.32 -32.80
N ALA A 250 -8.10 14.81 -32.08
CA ALA A 250 -7.90 13.36 -31.92
C ALA A 250 -7.70 12.84 -30.49
N GLY A 251 -8.22 13.47 -29.45
CA GLY A 251 -8.43 12.84 -28.11
C GLY A 251 -7.29 12.01 -27.48
N LYS A 252 -6.03 12.14 -27.93
CA LYS A 252 -4.88 11.41 -27.41
C LYS A 252 -4.26 12.14 -26.23
N GLN A 253 -4.57 11.68 -25.02
CA GLN A 253 -3.84 12.10 -23.81
C GLN A 253 -2.35 11.75 -23.95
N SER A 254 -1.50 12.75 -23.78
CA SER A 254 -0.10 12.71 -24.18
C SER A 254 0.76 11.80 -23.28
N LEU A 255 1.67 11.05 -23.90
CA LEU A 255 2.85 10.40 -23.30
C LEU A 255 3.77 11.39 -22.54
N ASP A 256 3.52 12.68 -22.66
CA ASP A 256 4.34 13.77 -22.16
C ASP A 256 4.40 13.86 -20.65
N GLY A 257 3.32 13.52 -19.95
CA GLY A 257 3.29 13.49 -18.48
C GLY A 257 4.27 12.49 -17.89
N TYR A 258 4.41 11.32 -18.52
CA TYR A 258 5.36 10.29 -18.11
C TYR A 258 6.81 10.71 -18.31
N TYR A 259 7.11 11.23 -19.49
CA TYR A 259 8.46 11.63 -19.81
C TYR A 259 8.92 12.80 -18.95
N SER A 260 8.04 13.75 -18.73
CA SER A 260 8.31 14.90 -17.85
C SER A 260 8.58 14.47 -16.42
N ARG A 261 7.79 13.52 -15.89
CA ARG A 261 8.03 12.95 -14.55
C ARG A 261 9.35 12.19 -14.49
N ALA A 262 9.67 11.39 -15.51
CA ALA A 262 10.94 10.64 -15.56
C ALA A 262 12.15 11.59 -15.64
N VAL A 263 12.06 12.64 -16.44
CA VAL A 263 13.13 13.66 -16.56
C VAL A 263 13.30 14.43 -15.24
N ASN A 264 12.21 14.85 -14.61
CA ASN A 264 12.26 15.55 -13.32
C ASN A 264 12.85 14.66 -12.21
N LEU A 265 12.52 13.38 -12.22
CA LEU A 265 13.11 12.38 -11.32
C LEU A 265 14.63 12.29 -11.49
N LEU A 266 15.10 12.18 -12.74
CA LEU A 266 16.53 12.07 -13.06
C LEU A 266 17.29 13.39 -12.80
N ALA A 267 16.63 14.53 -12.98
CA ALA A 267 17.20 15.84 -12.76
C ALA A 267 17.35 16.21 -11.27
N SER A 268 16.48 15.69 -10.41
CA SER A 268 16.49 16.02 -8.97
C SER A 268 17.59 15.24 -8.22
N ALA A 269 18.53 15.97 -7.63
CA ALA A 269 19.57 15.39 -6.76
C ALA A 269 18.94 14.69 -5.56
N ARG A 270 17.92 15.30 -4.94
CA ARG A 270 17.18 14.73 -3.78
C ARG A 270 16.53 13.40 -4.14
N THR A 271 15.97 13.30 -5.35
CA THR A 271 15.36 12.06 -5.82
C THR A 271 16.40 10.97 -5.98
N ARG A 272 17.50 11.26 -6.69
CA ARG A 272 18.57 10.28 -6.86
C ARG A 272 19.10 9.79 -5.51
N GLU A 273 19.32 10.72 -4.56
CA GLU A 273 19.76 10.39 -3.23
C GLU A 273 18.82 9.45 -2.46
N ALA A 274 17.50 9.63 -2.60
CA ALA A 274 16.52 8.74 -1.97
C ALA A 274 16.67 7.29 -2.42
N PHE A 275 17.08 7.07 -3.67
CA PHE A 275 17.27 5.73 -4.23
C PHE A 275 18.68 5.15 -3.97
N GLU A 276 19.64 5.90 -3.44
CA GLU A 276 21.00 5.43 -3.20
C GLU A 276 21.12 4.65 -1.88
N LEU A 277 20.81 3.35 -1.93
CA LEU A 277 20.96 2.46 -0.76
C LEU A 277 22.42 2.34 -0.25
N SER A 278 23.41 2.58 -1.13
CA SER A 278 24.83 2.56 -0.77
C SER A 278 25.19 3.60 0.29
N LYS A 279 24.40 4.68 0.42
CA LYS A 279 24.57 5.71 1.48
C LYS A 279 24.19 5.22 2.87
N GLU A 280 23.42 4.14 2.97
CA GLU A 280 23.08 3.58 4.27
C GLU A 280 24.26 2.79 4.84
N PRO A 281 24.53 2.90 6.16
CA PRO A 281 25.56 2.12 6.81
C PRO A 281 25.37 0.62 6.56
N LYS A 282 26.48 -0.09 6.32
CA LYS A 282 26.44 -1.56 6.09
C LYS A 282 25.67 -2.29 7.19
N LYS A 283 25.89 -1.92 8.47
CA LYS A 283 25.20 -2.50 9.63
C LYS A 283 23.68 -2.35 9.54
N LEU A 284 23.20 -1.20 9.06
CA LEU A 284 21.76 -0.99 8.87
C LEU A 284 21.21 -1.85 7.72
N ARG A 285 21.94 -1.93 6.59
CA ARG A 285 21.54 -2.78 5.47
C ARG A 285 21.45 -4.25 5.89
N GLU A 286 22.39 -4.74 6.69
CA GLU A 286 22.40 -6.09 7.24
C GLU A 286 21.26 -6.33 8.25
N ARG A 287 20.84 -5.31 9.01
CA ARG A 287 19.70 -5.39 9.94
C ARG A 287 18.39 -5.70 9.23
N TYR A 288 18.20 -5.18 8.01
CA TYR A 288 17.04 -5.49 7.18
C TYR A 288 17.06 -6.89 6.55
N GLY A 289 18.17 -7.62 6.73
CA GLY A 289 18.40 -8.93 6.14
C GLY A 289 19.20 -8.86 4.83
N LYS A 290 19.89 -9.96 4.53
CA LYS A 290 20.74 -10.09 3.34
C LYS A 290 19.99 -10.57 2.10
N THR A 291 18.69 -10.31 2.03
CA THR A 291 17.81 -10.73 0.96
C THR A 291 17.31 -9.54 0.15
N GLU A 292 16.86 -9.80 -1.07
CA GLU A 292 16.25 -8.76 -1.90
C GLU A 292 15.06 -8.09 -1.20
N PHE A 293 14.24 -8.87 -0.50
CA PHE A 293 13.09 -8.33 0.20
C PHE A 293 13.49 -7.34 1.30
N GLY A 294 14.52 -7.67 2.09
CA GLY A 294 15.06 -6.77 3.11
C GLY A 294 15.56 -5.46 2.51
N GLN A 295 16.30 -5.53 1.40
CA GLN A 295 16.80 -4.32 0.74
C GLN A 295 15.69 -3.50 0.06
N ARG A 296 14.63 -4.14 -0.43
CA ARG A 296 13.40 -3.47 -0.91
C ARG A 296 12.69 -2.73 0.21
N CYS A 297 12.60 -3.32 1.41
CA CYS A 297 12.04 -2.68 2.60
C CYS A 297 12.87 -1.45 3.03
N LEU A 298 14.20 -1.56 3.00
CA LEU A 298 15.09 -0.43 3.29
C LEU A 298 14.93 0.69 2.24
N LEU A 299 14.79 0.35 0.96
CA LEU A 299 14.51 1.34 -0.08
C LEU A 299 13.16 2.02 0.18
N ALA A 300 12.13 1.26 0.55
CA ALA A 300 10.82 1.82 0.87
C ALA A 300 10.88 2.84 2.00
N ARG A 301 11.64 2.56 3.08
CA ARG A 301 11.88 3.53 4.17
C ARG A 301 12.53 4.81 3.64
N ARG A 302 13.57 4.71 2.83
CA ARG A 302 14.25 5.88 2.25
C ARG A 302 13.32 6.72 1.38
N LEU A 303 12.49 6.06 0.58
CA LEU A 303 11.53 6.74 -0.30
C LEU A 303 10.49 7.53 0.49
N VAL A 304 9.91 6.94 1.54
CA VAL A 304 8.94 7.66 2.38
C VAL A 304 9.62 8.77 3.21
N GLU A 305 10.85 8.56 3.65
CA GLU A 305 11.66 9.60 4.31
C GLU A 305 11.93 10.80 3.37
N ALA A 306 12.18 10.53 2.09
CA ALA A 306 12.34 11.58 1.08
C ALA A 306 11.03 12.30 0.73
N GLY A 307 9.87 11.76 1.10
CA GLY A 307 8.55 12.36 0.88
C GLY A 307 7.70 11.66 -0.18
N VAL A 308 7.98 10.40 -0.54
CA VAL A 308 7.07 9.57 -1.36
C VAL A 308 5.87 9.16 -0.52
N PRO A 309 4.62 9.52 -0.90
CA PRO A 309 3.44 9.21 -0.09
C PRO A 309 3.10 7.72 -0.03
N MET A 310 3.37 6.94 -1.08
CA MET A 310 3.04 5.52 -1.09
C MET A 310 4.11 4.67 -1.77
N VAL A 311 4.53 3.61 -1.06
CA VAL A 311 5.44 2.61 -1.57
C VAL A 311 4.84 1.21 -1.42
N ASN A 312 4.68 0.51 -2.53
CA ASN A 312 4.33 -0.91 -2.53
C ASN A 312 5.60 -1.74 -2.68
N VAL A 313 5.85 -2.63 -1.73
CA VAL A 313 6.95 -3.59 -1.77
C VAL A 313 6.38 -4.96 -2.09
N SER A 314 6.75 -5.52 -3.23
CA SER A 314 6.35 -6.88 -3.60
C SER A 314 7.32 -7.88 -2.98
N TYR A 315 6.83 -8.78 -2.11
CA TYR A 315 7.59 -9.96 -1.72
C TYR A 315 7.33 -11.06 -2.74
N CYS A 316 8.07 -11.00 -3.82
CA CYS A 316 8.00 -11.94 -4.92
C CYS A 316 9.41 -12.21 -5.44
N HIS A 317 9.93 -13.43 -5.25
CA HIS A 317 11.22 -13.86 -5.79
C HIS A 317 11.07 -14.43 -7.21
N THR A 318 9.88 -14.88 -7.54
CA THR A 318 9.53 -15.39 -8.86
C THR A 318 8.28 -14.71 -9.38
N PRO A 319 8.07 -14.64 -10.70
CA PRO A 319 6.83 -14.09 -11.26
C PRO A 319 5.56 -14.80 -10.76
N SER A 320 5.66 -16.08 -10.36
CA SER A 320 4.53 -16.88 -9.90
C SER A 320 4.18 -16.72 -8.41
N GLY A 321 4.91 -15.88 -7.67
CA GLY A 321 4.65 -15.65 -6.24
C GLY A 321 5.43 -16.57 -5.32
N SER A 322 6.10 -15.97 -4.32
CA SER A 322 6.91 -16.74 -3.36
C SER A 322 6.07 -17.42 -2.30
N TRP A 323 4.95 -16.80 -1.90
CA TRP A 323 4.04 -17.31 -0.88
C TRP A 323 3.00 -18.29 -1.42
N ASP A 324 3.02 -18.58 -2.73
CA ASP A 324 2.15 -19.59 -3.36
C ASP A 324 2.69 -21.00 -3.09
N THR A 325 2.47 -21.50 -1.87
CA THR A 325 3.12 -22.70 -1.32
C THR A 325 2.28 -23.96 -1.49
N HIS A 326 1.78 -24.25 -2.69
CA HIS A 326 1.06 -25.50 -3.02
C HIS A 326 1.89 -26.78 -2.79
N GLY A 327 3.20 -26.64 -2.68
CA GLY A 327 4.11 -27.71 -2.32
C GLY A 327 5.26 -27.21 -1.47
N GLN A 328 5.75 -28.11 -0.59
CA GLN A 328 6.87 -27.81 0.31
C GLN A 328 6.65 -26.56 1.18
N ASN A 329 5.42 -26.32 1.63
CA ASN A 329 5.08 -25.15 2.43
C ASN A 329 6.01 -25.00 3.63
N PHE A 330 6.18 -26.07 4.41
CA PHE A 330 6.98 -26.03 5.64
C PHE A 330 8.44 -25.71 5.39
N LYS A 331 9.03 -26.35 4.37
CA LYS A 331 10.42 -26.06 3.98
C LYS A 331 10.60 -24.61 3.54
N LYS A 332 9.74 -24.12 2.66
CA LYS A 332 9.79 -22.73 2.16
C LYS A 332 9.57 -21.71 3.28
N MET A 333 8.59 -21.98 4.16
CA MET A 333 8.31 -21.12 5.30
C MET A 333 9.50 -21.01 6.23
N LYS A 334 10.13 -22.15 6.58
CA LYS A 334 11.25 -22.21 7.51
C LYS A 334 12.54 -21.61 6.93
N ASP A 335 12.85 -21.94 5.66
CA ASP A 335 14.16 -21.63 5.09
C ASP A 335 14.26 -20.19 4.56
N SER A 336 13.12 -19.57 4.19
CA SER A 336 13.16 -18.24 3.55
C SER A 336 11.98 -17.32 3.90
N LEU A 337 10.72 -17.75 3.64
CA LEU A 337 9.60 -16.82 3.62
C LEU A 337 9.35 -16.14 4.97
N ALA A 338 9.26 -16.92 6.04
CA ALA A 338 9.00 -16.38 7.37
C ALA A 338 10.22 -15.65 7.97
N PRO A 339 11.46 -16.17 7.91
CA PRO A 339 12.64 -15.45 8.38
C PRO A 339 12.88 -14.11 7.67
N ASP A 340 12.65 -14.05 6.36
CA ASP A 340 12.80 -12.81 5.59
C ASP A 340 11.75 -11.78 6.00
N LEU A 341 10.49 -12.20 6.13
CA LEU A 341 9.41 -11.33 6.59
C LEU A 341 9.66 -10.82 8.00
N ASP A 342 9.96 -11.74 8.93
CA ASP A 342 10.19 -11.44 10.34
C ASP A 342 11.33 -10.42 10.52
N THR A 343 12.43 -10.65 9.80
CA THR A 343 13.60 -9.75 9.85
C THR A 343 13.30 -8.40 9.23
N ALA A 344 12.78 -8.38 8.01
CA ALA A 344 12.62 -7.15 7.26
C ALA A 344 11.49 -6.25 7.79
N ALA A 345 10.33 -6.84 8.14
CA ALA A 345 9.20 -6.08 8.65
C ALA A 345 9.49 -5.48 10.04
N THR A 346 10.14 -6.25 10.92
CA THR A 346 10.55 -5.75 12.24
C THR A 346 11.59 -4.65 12.11
N ALA A 347 12.63 -4.85 11.28
CA ALA A 347 13.66 -3.83 11.07
C ALA A 347 13.07 -2.54 10.48
N LEU A 348 12.11 -2.65 9.56
CA LEU A 348 11.44 -1.50 8.96
C LEU A 348 10.60 -0.73 9.98
N MET A 349 9.80 -1.42 10.79
CA MET A 349 9.03 -0.81 11.87
C MET A 349 9.92 -0.07 12.85
N GLU A 350 10.98 -0.73 13.33
CA GLU A 350 11.91 -0.15 14.29
C GLU A 350 12.71 1.03 13.72
N ASP A 351 13.11 0.99 12.45
CA ASP A 351 13.84 2.10 11.79
C ASP A 351 12.91 3.31 11.60
N LEU A 352 11.63 3.11 11.23
CA LEU A 352 10.64 4.18 11.17
C LEU A 352 10.40 4.80 12.55
N ASP A 353 10.31 3.98 13.59
CA ASP A 353 10.11 4.43 14.97
C ASP A 353 11.30 5.26 15.47
N GLN A 354 12.51 4.72 15.32
CA GLN A 354 13.77 5.41 15.72
C GLN A 354 13.97 6.76 15.02
N ARG A 355 13.36 6.95 13.86
CA ARG A 355 13.36 8.21 13.10
C ARG A 355 12.19 9.13 13.42
N GLY A 356 11.29 8.73 14.32
CA GLY A 356 10.07 9.48 14.63
C GLY A 356 9.09 9.57 13.46
N MET A 357 9.14 8.59 12.55
CA MET A 357 8.30 8.55 11.34
C MET A 357 7.10 7.61 11.47
N LEU A 358 7.10 6.73 12.46
CA LEU A 358 6.06 5.71 12.62
C LEU A 358 4.69 6.33 12.92
N ASP A 359 4.66 7.46 13.64
CA ASP A 359 3.41 8.16 14.01
C ASP A 359 2.60 8.67 12.81
N ASP A 360 3.24 8.91 11.67
CA ASP A 360 2.60 9.39 10.45
C ASP A 360 2.85 8.50 9.21
N THR A 361 3.42 7.31 9.42
CA THR A 361 3.63 6.30 8.38
C THR A 361 2.84 5.04 8.72
N LEU A 362 1.92 4.64 7.84
CA LEU A 362 1.21 3.38 7.93
C LEU A 362 2.03 2.28 7.26
N LEU A 363 2.49 1.31 8.02
CA LEU A 363 3.12 0.10 7.51
C LEU A 363 2.12 -1.05 7.54
N VAL A 364 1.91 -1.73 6.41
CA VAL A 364 0.92 -2.79 6.22
C VAL A 364 1.58 -4.05 5.68
N ILE A 365 1.35 -5.19 6.30
CA ILE A 365 1.60 -6.52 5.75
C ILE A 365 0.27 -7.03 5.19
N ASN A 366 0.18 -7.17 3.87
CA ASN A 366 -1.04 -7.52 3.14
C ASN A 366 -0.80 -8.70 2.20
N ALA A 367 -1.87 -9.40 1.87
CA ALA A 367 -1.89 -10.48 0.87
C ALA A 367 -3.27 -10.55 0.21
N GLU A 368 -3.38 -11.30 -0.87
CA GLU A 368 -4.66 -11.50 -1.56
C GLU A 368 -5.59 -12.48 -0.85
N PHE A 369 -5.07 -13.44 -0.07
CA PHE A 369 -5.81 -14.41 0.74
C PHE A 369 -4.86 -15.18 1.66
N GLY A 370 -5.37 -16.16 2.41
CA GLY A 370 -4.61 -17.11 3.22
C GLY A 370 -4.41 -18.46 2.54
N ARG A 371 -4.14 -19.50 3.37
CA ARG A 371 -3.88 -20.86 2.89
C ARG A 371 -4.81 -21.87 3.57
N THR A 372 -5.07 -23.00 2.87
CA THR A 372 -5.97 -24.02 3.36
C THR A 372 -5.59 -24.49 4.76
N PRO A 373 -6.61 -24.77 5.61
CA PRO A 373 -6.37 -25.42 6.89
C PRO A 373 -5.67 -26.76 6.74
N THR A 374 -6.14 -27.59 5.82
CA THR A 374 -5.61 -28.92 5.58
C THR A 374 -4.38 -28.89 4.69
N ILE A 375 -3.36 -29.62 5.08
CA ILE A 375 -2.13 -29.85 4.33
C ILE A 375 -2.43 -30.83 3.19
N ASN A 376 -2.02 -30.48 1.98
CA ASN A 376 -2.19 -31.33 0.80
C ASN A 376 -1.09 -32.41 0.68
N LYS A 377 -1.25 -33.34 -0.27
CA LYS A 377 -0.31 -34.46 -0.51
C LYS A 377 1.13 -34.06 -0.86
N ASN A 378 1.36 -32.79 -1.22
CA ASN A 378 2.68 -32.25 -1.58
C ASN A 378 3.34 -31.50 -0.39
N ALA A 379 2.90 -31.76 0.84
CA ALA A 379 3.26 -30.99 2.04
C ALA A 379 3.09 -29.47 1.81
N GLY A 380 2.04 -29.10 1.10
CA GLY A 380 1.69 -27.74 0.74
C GLY A 380 0.33 -27.33 1.31
N ARG A 381 0.01 -26.05 1.14
CA ARG A 381 -1.32 -25.52 1.40
C ARG A 381 -1.84 -24.81 0.16
N ASP A 382 -3.10 -25.05 -0.17
CA ASP A 382 -3.77 -24.45 -1.32
C ASP A 382 -4.37 -23.08 -0.97
N HIS A 383 -5.03 -22.42 -1.93
CA HIS A 383 -5.62 -21.10 -1.70
C HIS A 383 -6.82 -21.15 -0.75
N TRP A 384 -6.89 -20.19 0.18
CA TRP A 384 -7.99 -20.12 1.13
C TRP A 384 -8.40 -18.66 1.42
N PRO A 385 -9.43 -18.15 0.73
CA PRO A 385 -9.86 -16.77 0.92
C PRO A 385 -10.83 -16.57 2.09
N PHE A 386 -11.35 -17.66 2.67
CA PHE A 386 -12.41 -17.60 3.66
C PHE A 386 -11.95 -17.10 5.03
N VAL A 387 -10.66 -17.22 5.35
CA VAL A 387 -10.04 -16.54 6.48
C VAL A 387 -8.55 -16.33 6.22
N TYR A 388 -8.06 -15.15 6.58
CA TYR A 388 -6.63 -14.82 6.54
C TYR A 388 -6.31 -13.66 7.48
N SER A 389 -5.02 -13.42 7.72
CA SER A 389 -4.55 -12.38 8.62
C SER A 389 -3.89 -11.24 7.87
N LEU A 390 -4.02 -10.02 8.40
CA LEU A 390 -3.23 -8.85 8.02
C LEU A 390 -2.59 -8.27 9.27
N ALA A 391 -1.47 -7.56 9.11
CA ALA A 391 -0.84 -6.83 10.20
C ALA A 391 -0.54 -5.39 9.78
N MET A 392 -0.75 -4.44 10.71
CA MET A 392 -0.56 -3.01 10.48
C MET A 392 0.09 -2.36 11.68
N VAL A 393 0.85 -1.29 11.45
CA VAL A 393 1.45 -0.50 12.54
C VAL A 393 1.64 0.95 12.11
N GLY A 394 1.58 1.86 13.06
CA GLY A 394 1.79 3.29 12.87
C GLY A 394 0.54 4.07 12.47
N ALA A 395 0.69 5.36 12.27
CA ALA A 395 -0.30 6.30 11.72
C ALA A 395 -1.72 6.18 12.31
N GLY A 396 -1.86 6.05 13.63
CA GLY A 396 -3.16 6.00 14.29
C GLY A 396 -3.79 4.61 14.37
N MET A 397 -3.03 3.55 14.04
CA MET A 397 -3.44 2.18 14.38
C MET A 397 -3.35 1.95 15.87
N GLN A 398 -4.26 1.14 16.43
CA GLN A 398 -4.27 0.79 17.85
C GLN A 398 -3.14 -0.19 18.16
N PRO A 399 -2.08 0.19 18.89
CA PRO A 399 -0.96 -0.70 19.20
C PRO A 399 -1.41 -1.93 20.01
N GLY A 400 -0.87 -3.10 19.69
CA GLY A 400 -1.14 -4.34 20.40
C GLY A 400 -2.53 -4.93 20.19
N ALA A 401 -3.35 -4.39 19.30
CA ALA A 401 -4.69 -4.90 19.05
C ALA A 401 -4.62 -6.18 18.22
N ILE A 402 -5.15 -7.28 18.78
CA ILE A 402 -5.41 -8.52 18.04
C ILE A 402 -6.91 -8.62 17.83
N TYR A 403 -7.33 -8.33 16.60
CA TYR A 403 -8.73 -8.24 16.25
C TYR A 403 -9.20 -9.46 15.47
N GLY A 404 -10.35 -9.97 15.89
CA GLY A 404 -10.93 -11.16 15.29
C GLY A 404 -10.19 -12.44 15.62
N ALA A 405 -10.73 -13.56 15.17
CA ALA A 405 -10.15 -14.88 15.30
C ALA A 405 -10.65 -15.79 14.18
N SER A 406 -9.82 -16.71 13.74
CA SER A 406 -10.30 -17.87 12.99
C SER A 406 -10.78 -18.96 13.92
N ASP A 407 -11.58 -19.89 13.41
CA ASP A 407 -12.05 -21.07 14.14
C ASP A 407 -10.89 -22.01 14.55
N LYS A 408 -11.23 -23.09 15.25
CA LYS A 408 -10.23 -24.07 15.74
C LYS A 408 -9.40 -24.71 14.62
N SER A 409 -9.93 -24.71 13.41
CA SER A 409 -9.30 -25.28 12.22
C SER A 409 -8.58 -24.23 11.38
N ALA A 410 -8.63 -22.95 11.74
CA ALA A 410 -8.19 -21.83 10.89
C ALA A 410 -8.86 -21.85 9.50
N ALA A 411 -10.13 -22.29 9.45
CA ALA A 411 -10.88 -22.44 8.21
C ALA A 411 -11.81 -21.25 7.94
N TYR A 412 -12.49 -20.75 8.96
CA TYR A 412 -13.45 -19.65 8.82
C TYR A 412 -13.31 -18.67 9.98
N PRO A 413 -13.79 -17.43 9.82
CA PRO A 413 -13.83 -16.50 10.95
C PRO A 413 -14.71 -17.02 12.08
N ALA A 414 -14.18 -17.03 13.30
CA ALA A 414 -14.93 -17.33 14.53
C ALA A 414 -15.57 -16.06 15.13
N SER A 415 -15.20 -14.89 14.62
CA SER A 415 -15.72 -13.58 15.01
C SER A 415 -16.10 -12.79 13.75
N THR A 416 -16.53 -11.54 13.91
CA THR A 416 -16.95 -10.67 12.79
C THR A 416 -15.92 -10.66 11.65
N PRO A 417 -16.28 -11.17 10.47
CA PRO A 417 -15.40 -11.12 9.32
C PRO A 417 -15.32 -9.70 8.76
N HIS A 418 -14.16 -9.33 8.22
CA HIS A 418 -13.98 -8.14 7.42
C HIS A 418 -13.51 -8.49 6.02
N ASP A 419 -13.98 -7.74 5.05
CA ASP A 419 -13.56 -7.93 3.67
C ASP A 419 -12.54 -6.84 3.24
N PRO A 420 -11.90 -7.00 2.08
CA PRO A 420 -10.96 -5.99 1.58
C PRO A 420 -11.55 -4.57 1.43
N ALA A 421 -12.87 -4.41 1.29
CA ALA A 421 -13.49 -3.09 1.20
C ALA A 421 -13.45 -2.36 2.56
N ASP A 422 -13.58 -3.07 3.68
CA ASP A 422 -13.44 -2.49 5.02
C ASP A 422 -11.99 -2.09 5.31
N MET A 423 -11.05 -2.92 4.85
CA MET A 423 -9.62 -2.57 4.92
C MET A 423 -9.31 -1.32 4.08
N ALA A 424 -9.86 -1.21 2.88
CA ALA A 424 -9.70 -0.04 2.03
C ALA A 424 -10.33 1.22 2.66
N ALA A 425 -11.49 1.07 3.28
CA ALA A 425 -12.13 2.15 4.03
C ALA A 425 -11.25 2.63 5.20
N THR A 426 -10.66 1.70 5.94
CA THR A 426 -9.71 2.00 7.02
C THR A 426 -8.46 2.72 6.48
N PHE A 427 -7.91 2.24 5.38
CA PHE A 427 -6.78 2.86 4.69
C PHE A 427 -7.08 4.31 4.28
N TYR A 428 -8.19 4.54 3.56
CA TYR A 428 -8.56 5.88 3.11
C TYR A 428 -8.89 6.81 4.28
N HIS A 429 -9.51 6.31 5.34
CA HIS A 429 -9.72 7.06 6.59
C HIS A 429 -8.40 7.57 7.17
N LEU A 430 -7.43 6.67 7.35
CA LEU A 430 -6.10 7.05 7.86
C LEU A 430 -5.37 8.03 6.93
N MET A 431 -5.54 7.90 5.61
CA MET A 431 -5.01 8.84 4.63
C MET A 431 -5.79 10.17 4.57
N GLY A 432 -6.86 10.34 5.36
CA GLY A 432 -7.67 11.56 5.40
C GLY A 432 -8.48 11.78 4.12
N ILE A 433 -8.88 10.72 3.43
CA ILE A 433 -9.77 10.77 2.26
C ILE A 433 -11.19 10.47 2.74
N PRO A 434 -12.14 11.40 2.54
CA PRO A 434 -13.53 11.23 2.97
C PRO A 434 -14.19 10.00 2.32
N ALA A 435 -15.06 9.32 3.07
CA ALA A 435 -15.73 8.10 2.61
C ALA A 435 -16.70 8.34 1.44
N ASP A 436 -17.23 9.53 1.29
CA ASP A 436 -18.12 9.96 0.20
C ASP A 436 -17.37 10.40 -1.07
N THR A 437 -16.04 10.31 -1.07
CA THR A 437 -15.19 10.65 -2.22
C THR A 437 -15.59 9.82 -3.44
N ARG A 438 -15.72 10.52 -4.57
CA ARG A 438 -15.96 9.90 -5.88
C ARG A 438 -14.80 10.17 -6.81
N ILE A 439 -14.44 9.16 -7.59
CA ILE A 439 -13.50 9.27 -8.70
C ILE A 439 -14.24 8.96 -10.01
N TYR A 440 -13.72 9.44 -11.12
CA TYR A 440 -14.41 9.38 -12.40
C TYR A 440 -13.57 8.59 -13.42
N ASP A 441 -14.23 7.74 -14.18
CA ASP A 441 -13.59 7.06 -15.31
C ASP A 441 -13.46 7.97 -16.55
N SER A 442 -12.89 7.43 -17.62
CA SER A 442 -12.69 8.16 -18.90
C SER A 442 -14.01 8.62 -19.56
N LEU A 443 -15.13 7.98 -19.22
CA LEU A 443 -16.47 8.35 -19.66
C LEU A 443 -17.18 9.29 -18.68
N ARG A 444 -16.46 9.83 -17.68
CA ARG A 444 -16.96 10.68 -16.59
C ARG A 444 -18.06 10.05 -15.74
N ARG A 445 -18.11 8.72 -15.66
CA ARG A 445 -19.03 8.03 -14.76
C ARG A 445 -18.45 8.07 -13.34
N PRO A 446 -19.26 8.46 -12.33
CA PRO A 446 -18.80 8.51 -10.95
C PRO A 446 -18.72 7.12 -10.33
N HIS A 447 -17.63 6.83 -9.66
CA HIS A 447 -17.42 5.62 -8.88
C HIS A 447 -17.20 6.00 -7.41
N ALA A 448 -17.89 5.35 -6.49
CA ALA A 448 -17.62 5.49 -5.06
C ALA A 448 -16.23 4.92 -4.78
N LEU A 449 -15.38 5.72 -4.12
CA LEU A 449 -14.03 5.28 -3.78
C LEU A 449 -14.05 4.27 -2.63
N VAL A 450 -14.97 4.43 -1.70
CA VAL A 450 -15.13 3.59 -0.51
C VAL A 450 -16.48 2.89 -0.57
N THR A 451 -16.49 1.56 -0.43
CA THR A 451 -17.70 0.73 -0.40
C THR A 451 -17.87 -0.02 0.91
N GLY A 452 -16.81 -0.15 1.71
CA GLY A 452 -16.81 -0.71 3.06
C GLY A 452 -16.91 0.37 4.15
N SER A 453 -16.70 -0.04 5.37
CA SER A 453 -16.65 0.85 6.55
C SER A 453 -15.31 0.72 7.25
N PRO A 454 -14.73 1.82 7.76
CA PRO A 454 -13.50 1.74 8.55
C PRO A 454 -13.70 0.84 9.77
N ILE A 455 -12.74 -0.03 10.03
CA ILE A 455 -12.76 -0.94 11.18
C ILE A 455 -12.33 -0.14 12.41
N GLN A 456 -13.30 0.43 13.10
CA GLN A 456 -13.05 1.38 14.20
C GLN A 456 -12.22 0.81 15.34
N GLN A 457 -12.36 -0.51 15.59
CA GLN A 457 -11.65 -1.22 16.66
C GLN A 457 -10.13 -1.32 16.42
N LEU A 458 -9.68 -1.01 15.22
CA LEU A 458 -8.25 -0.99 14.86
C LEU A 458 -7.62 0.39 15.02
N LEU A 459 -8.43 1.41 15.27
CA LEU A 459 -8.00 2.82 15.30
C LEU A 459 -7.82 3.27 16.76
N ALA A 460 -6.72 4.04 17.01
CA ALA A 460 -6.33 4.52 18.33
C ALA A 460 -7.18 5.71 18.83
#